data_836d2a0d3f31529b41df8a61e83557e7
#
_entry.id   836d2a0d3f31529b41df8a61e83557e7
#
_cell.length_a   1.000
_cell.length_b   1.000
_cell.length_c   1.000
_cell.angle_alpha   90.00
_cell.angle_beta   90.00
_cell.angle_gamma   90.00
#
_symmetry.space_group_name_H-M   'P 1'
#
loop_
_entity.id
_entity.type
_entity.pdbx_description
1 polymer ?
#
loop_
_entity_poly.entity_id
_entity_poly.type
_entity_poly.pdbx_seq_one_letter_code
_entity_poly.pdbx_strand_id
1 'polypeptide(L)'
;MLFKQYTKEDIRMKIEILGSGCSNCLKLAKNAEEAVKQKGVDCEVEKVTDLSRIMGYGVMMTPGLVIDGVVKSVGKMLSVEDIKKLL
;
A
#
# COMPACT_ATOMS: atom_id res chain seq x y z
N MET A 1 -34.25 -5.26 7.54
CA MET A 1 -32.81 -4.97 7.54
C MET A 1 -32.28 -5.01 6.13
N LEU A 2 -31.58 -3.98 5.74
CA LEU A 2 -31.03 -3.90 4.40
C LEU A 2 -29.59 -4.39 4.40
N PHE A 3 -29.29 -5.30 3.50
CA PHE A 3 -27.93 -5.70 3.28
C PHE A 3 -27.24 -4.69 2.37
N LYS A 4 -26.14 -4.21 2.81
CA LYS A 4 -25.29 -3.39 1.95
C LYS A 4 -24.61 -4.33 0.95
N GLN A 5 -24.84 -4.09 -0.32
CA GLN A 5 -24.13 -4.81 -1.36
C GLN A 5 -22.82 -4.13 -1.61
N TYR A 6 -21.75 -4.89 -1.46
CA TYR A 6 -20.42 -4.38 -1.76
C TYR A 6 -20.10 -4.62 -3.22
N THR A 7 -19.68 -3.57 -3.89
CA THR A 7 -19.14 -3.71 -5.23
C THR A 7 -17.73 -4.25 -5.13
N LYS A 8 -17.15 -4.63 -6.26
CA LYS A 8 -15.76 -5.04 -6.31
C LYS A 8 -14.83 -3.96 -5.74
N GLU A 9 -15.19 -2.70 -5.96
CA GLU A 9 -14.41 -1.57 -5.47
C GLU A 9 -14.46 -1.44 -3.95
N ASP A 10 -15.61 -1.74 -3.35
CA ASP A 10 -15.79 -1.65 -1.90
C ASP A 10 -14.98 -2.68 -1.13
N ILE A 11 -14.82 -3.87 -1.70
CA ILE A 11 -14.10 -4.97 -1.03
C ILE A 11 -12.65 -5.10 -1.51
N ARG A 12 -12.26 -4.25 -2.45
CA ARG A 12 -10.91 -4.25 -3.00
C ARG A 12 -9.94 -3.65 -2.01
N MET A 13 -8.87 -4.38 -1.74
CA MET A 13 -7.79 -3.86 -0.90
C MET A 13 -7.04 -2.75 -1.62
N LYS A 14 -6.50 -1.82 -0.87
CA LYS A 14 -5.70 -0.74 -1.44
C LYS A 14 -4.39 -0.61 -0.68
N ILE A 15 -3.30 -0.67 -1.42
CA ILE A 15 -1.96 -0.42 -0.91
C ILE A 15 -1.51 0.94 -1.40
N GLU A 16 -1.05 1.78 -0.50
CA GLU A 16 -0.46 3.06 -0.86
C GLU A 16 1.02 3.04 -0.51
N ILE A 17 1.84 3.40 -1.49
CA ILE A 17 3.29 3.52 -1.30
C ILE A 17 3.60 4.99 -1.16
N LEU A 18 3.95 5.41 0.05
CA LEU A 18 4.21 6.82 0.36
C LEU A 18 5.67 7.15 0.11
N GLY A 19 5.90 8.09 -0.78
CA GLY A 19 7.26 8.53 -1.06
C GLY A 19 7.34 9.46 -2.25
N SER A 20 8.47 10.15 -2.37
CA SER A 20 8.69 11.15 -3.40
C SER A 20 9.22 10.58 -4.72
N GLY A 21 9.15 9.28 -4.92
CA GLY A 21 9.60 8.64 -6.16
C GLY A 21 11.09 8.28 -6.16
N CYS A 22 11.70 8.19 -4.99
CA CYS A 22 13.08 7.73 -4.88
C CYS A 22 13.19 6.25 -5.27
N SER A 23 14.42 5.76 -5.50
CA SER A 23 14.63 4.39 -5.95
C SER A 23 14.06 3.36 -4.97
N ASN A 24 14.15 3.61 -3.67
CA ASN A 24 13.58 2.71 -2.66
C ASN A 24 12.05 2.69 -2.72
N CYS A 25 11.44 3.84 -2.97
CA CYS A 25 9.98 3.93 -3.12
C CYS A 25 9.51 3.13 -4.34
N LEU A 26 10.24 3.23 -5.45
CA LEU A 26 9.92 2.50 -6.67
C LEU A 26 10.09 0.98 -6.47
N LYS A 27 11.13 0.57 -5.77
CA LYS A 27 11.35 -0.85 -5.46
C LYS A 27 10.26 -1.40 -4.56
N LEU A 28 9.86 -0.63 -3.55
CA LEU A 28 8.77 -1.04 -2.66
C LEU A 28 7.47 -1.19 -3.43
N ALA A 29 7.17 -0.25 -4.33
CA ALA A 29 5.98 -0.34 -5.18
C ALA A 29 6.00 -1.59 -6.03
N LYS A 30 7.13 -1.92 -6.64
CA LYS A 30 7.29 -3.14 -7.43
C LYS A 30 7.09 -4.39 -6.58
N ASN A 31 7.66 -4.41 -5.39
CA ASN A 31 7.50 -5.52 -4.47
C ASN A 31 6.04 -5.69 -4.06
N ALA A 32 5.34 -4.58 -3.83
CA ALA A 32 3.92 -4.61 -3.50
C ALA A 32 3.08 -5.19 -4.64
N GLU A 33 3.35 -4.75 -5.88
CA GLU A 33 2.66 -5.25 -7.06
C GLU A 33 2.88 -6.76 -7.23
N GLU A 34 4.11 -7.21 -7.05
CA GLU A 34 4.45 -8.62 -7.15
C GLU A 34 3.79 -9.44 -6.04
N ALA A 35 3.78 -8.92 -4.82
CA ALA A 35 3.13 -9.58 -3.69
C ALA A 35 1.63 -9.78 -3.94
N VAL A 36 0.97 -8.75 -4.45
CA VAL A 36 -0.45 -8.81 -4.80
C VAL A 36 -0.69 -9.87 -5.87
N LYS A 37 0.16 -9.90 -6.88
CA LYS A 37 0.06 -10.86 -7.97
C LYS A 37 0.25 -12.28 -7.49
N GLN A 38 1.25 -12.53 -6.66
CA GLN A 38 1.55 -13.85 -6.14
C GLN A 38 0.46 -14.34 -5.18
N LYS A 39 -0.06 -13.43 -4.38
CA LYS A 39 -1.13 -13.74 -3.44
C LYS A 39 -2.47 -13.97 -4.13
N GLY A 40 -2.64 -13.42 -5.33
CA GLY A 40 -3.88 -13.56 -6.09
C GLY A 40 -5.05 -12.78 -5.48
N VAL A 41 -4.78 -11.72 -4.74
CA VAL A 41 -5.82 -10.89 -4.15
C VAL A 41 -6.16 -9.71 -5.07
N ASP A 42 -7.39 -9.23 -4.97
CA ASP A 42 -7.82 -8.03 -5.70
C ASP A 42 -7.39 -6.81 -4.91
N CYS A 43 -6.31 -6.19 -5.34
CA CYS A 43 -5.69 -5.10 -4.60
C CYS A 43 -5.14 -4.05 -5.57
N GLU A 44 -5.44 -2.79 -5.28
CA GLU A 44 -4.89 -1.67 -6.01
C GLU A 44 -3.61 -1.18 -5.33
N VAL A 45 -2.57 -0.92 -6.11
CA VAL A 45 -1.33 -0.34 -5.61
C VAL A 45 -1.19 1.07 -6.16
N GLU A 46 -1.18 2.07 -5.28
CA GLU A 46 -1.05 3.47 -5.64
C GLU A 46 0.26 4.04 -5.10
N LYS A 47 0.96 4.79 -5.93
CA LYS A 47 2.13 5.55 -5.48
C LYS A 47 1.66 6.93 -5.04
N VAL A 48 1.89 7.27 -3.79
CA VAL A 48 1.49 8.55 -3.22
C VAL A 48 2.72 9.44 -3.07
N THR A 49 2.79 10.46 -3.89
CA THR A 49 3.92 11.41 -3.90
C THR A 49 3.55 12.75 -3.28
N ASP A 50 2.28 12.96 -2.98
CA ASP A 50 1.80 14.20 -2.37
C ASP A 50 2.25 14.26 -0.91
N LEU A 51 3.09 15.22 -0.61
CA LEU A 51 3.65 15.40 0.72
C LEU A 51 2.56 15.60 1.78
N SER A 52 1.51 16.34 1.43
CA SER A 52 0.40 16.58 2.36
C SER A 52 -0.29 15.27 2.76
N ARG A 53 -0.51 14.37 1.80
CA ARG A 53 -1.10 13.06 2.07
C ARG A 53 -0.18 12.20 2.93
N ILE A 54 1.11 12.23 2.63
CA ILE A 54 2.12 11.47 3.39
C ILE A 54 2.15 11.96 4.84
N MET A 55 2.18 13.26 5.04
CA MET A 55 2.18 13.85 6.38
C MET A 55 0.87 13.59 7.11
N GLY A 56 -0.23 13.53 6.37
CA GLY A 56 -1.54 13.21 6.93
C GLY A 56 -1.60 11.82 7.57
N TYR A 57 -0.78 10.89 7.12
CA TYR A 57 -0.64 9.58 7.75
C TYR A 57 0.32 9.59 8.96
N GLY A 58 0.95 10.72 9.24
CA GLY A 58 1.95 10.80 10.30
C GLY A 58 3.28 10.17 9.95
N VAL A 59 3.53 9.95 8.66
CA VAL A 59 4.76 9.32 8.17
C VAL A 59 5.83 10.37 7.98
N MET A 60 6.92 10.24 8.71
CA MET A 60 8.05 11.17 8.65
C MET A 60 9.20 10.62 7.82
N MET A 61 9.21 9.34 7.55
CA MET A 61 10.28 8.68 6.78
C MET A 61 9.67 7.91 5.62
N THR A 62 10.28 7.99 4.46
CA THR A 62 9.86 7.25 3.27
C THR A 62 10.89 6.17 2.93
N PRO A 63 10.46 5.08 2.30
CA PRO A 63 9.10 4.79 1.86
C PRO A 63 8.19 4.35 3.00
N GLY A 64 6.90 4.64 2.87
CA GLY A 64 5.89 4.15 3.81
C GLY A 64 4.94 3.20 3.10
N LEU A 65 4.44 2.20 3.82
CA LEU A 65 3.46 1.25 3.29
C LEU A 65 2.15 1.38 4.07
N VAL A 66 1.08 1.65 3.35
CA VAL A 66 -0.26 1.78 3.91
C VAL A 66 -1.16 0.74 3.24
N ILE A 67 -1.91 -0.01 4.03
CA ILE A 67 -2.89 -0.97 3.52
C ILE A 67 -4.24 -0.62 4.11
N ASP A 68 -5.21 -0.34 3.24
CA ASP A 68 -6.58 0.03 3.62
C ASP A 68 -6.62 1.16 4.65
N GLY A 69 -5.78 2.16 4.46
CA GLY A 69 -5.74 3.34 5.33
C GLY A 69 -4.94 3.17 6.62
N VAL A 70 -4.37 1.99 6.83
CA VAL A 70 -3.57 1.71 8.03
C VAL A 70 -2.10 1.65 7.67
N VAL A 71 -1.29 2.45 8.34
CA VAL A 71 0.16 2.47 8.13
C VAL A 71 0.76 1.17 8.67
N LYS A 72 1.37 0.39 7.79
CA LYS A 72 1.96 -0.90 8.13
C LYS A 72 3.45 -0.85 8.32
N SER A 73 4.12 0.06 7.62
CA SER A 73 5.56 0.23 7.79
C SER A 73 5.98 1.64 7.42
N VAL A 74 7.06 2.10 8.02
CA VAL A 74 7.60 3.45 7.82
C VAL A 74 9.11 3.34 7.69
N GLY A 75 9.64 3.86 6.58
CA GLY A 75 11.09 3.93 6.35
C GLY A 75 11.75 2.58 6.10
N LYS A 76 10.99 1.53 5.79
CA LYS A 76 11.53 0.19 5.58
C LYS A 76 11.31 -0.27 4.15
N MET A 77 12.30 -0.96 3.62
CA MET A 77 12.18 -1.64 2.34
C MET A 77 11.72 -3.08 2.60
N LEU A 78 10.43 -3.31 2.39
CA LEU A 78 9.86 -4.64 2.59
C LEU A 78 10.06 -5.50 1.35
N SER A 79 10.37 -6.78 1.57
CA SER A 79 10.45 -7.75 0.49
C SER A 79 9.05 -8.17 0.05
N VAL A 80 8.98 -8.86 -1.08
CA VAL A 80 7.73 -9.43 -1.58
C VAL A 80 7.09 -10.34 -0.51
N GLU A 81 7.91 -11.16 0.13
CA GLU A 81 7.43 -12.08 1.17
C GLU A 81 6.88 -11.35 2.39
N ASP A 82 7.55 -10.27 2.80
CA ASP A 82 7.09 -9.46 3.93
C ASP A 82 5.72 -8.83 3.63
N ILE A 83 5.55 -8.31 2.42
CA ILE A 83 4.29 -7.70 2.02
C ILE A 83 3.19 -8.75 1.92
N LYS A 84 3.49 -9.93 1.39
CA LYS A 84 2.52 -11.02 1.31
C LYS A 84 1.95 -11.38 2.68
N LYS A 85 2.77 -11.33 3.71
CA LYS A 85 2.32 -11.61 5.08
C LYS A 85 1.34 -10.57 5.61
N LEU A 86 1.37 -9.37 5.07
CA LEU A 86 0.47 -8.28 5.46
C LEU A 86 -0.86 -8.31 4.70
N LEU A 87 -0.94 -9.05 3.62
CA LEU A 87 -2.15 -9.15 2.80
C LEU A 87 -3.11 -10.30 3.27
#